data_c8b6c6f8bda2dbab6a3b23481d4fe4df
#
_entry.id   c8b6c6f8bda2dbab6a3b23481d4fe4df
#
_cell.length_a   1.000
_cell.length_b   1.000
_cell.length_c   1.000
_cell.angle_alpha   90.00
_cell.angle_beta   90.00
_cell.angle_gamma   90.00
#
_symmetry.space_group_name_H-M   'P 1'
#
loop_
_entity.id
_entity.type
_entity.pdbx_description
1 polymer ?
#
loop_
_entity_poly.entity_id
_entity_poly.type
_entity_poly.pdbx_seq_one_letter_code
_entity_poly.pdbx_strand_id
1 'polypeptide(L)'
;GYSSAASDVYKRQSVDSLDDSGQTVGTLGAFNTVGSIIGTFVPTFVTIPAVGTSITFLIFSGILILLSVIYFICQHTGKKKIAASVLIFILCCGLGYSDSFAFWQKDLTYEGESIYNYLQVSETDRQVVLSTNVLFGVQSLYMKEGGLTGMYYDYAMAAPLMVPDKPVEDMNVLILGMGTGTYATQCRKYFGDMNIEGVEIDEKITELSREYFSLPEDVKVTTYDGRAFLQAVETTYDVIMVDAYQDITIPF
;
A
#
# COMPACT_ATOMS: atom_id res chain seq x y z
N GLY A 1 -2.68 3.92 -27.25
CA GLY A 1 -2.60 3.99 -28.70
C GLY A 1 -1.18 4.15 -29.25
N TYR A 2 -0.29 4.89 -28.60
CA TYR A 2 1.08 5.14 -29.09
C TYR A 2 2.02 3.93 -28.97
N SER A 3 1.84 3.12 -27.93
CA SER A 3 2.64 1.90 -27.69
C SER A 3 2.43 0.85 -28.78
N SER A 4 1.23 0.70 -29.31
CA SER A 4 0.89 -0.24 -30.37
C SER A 4 1.53 0.15 -31.70
N ALA A 5 1.51 1.44 -32.05
CA ALA A 5 2.09 1.92 -33.31
C ALA A 5 3.63 1.75 -33.35
N ALA A 6 4.32 2.01 -32.24
CA ALA A 6 5.77 1.77 -32.14
C ALA A 6 6.13 0.29 -32.28
N SER A 7 5.35 -0.60 -31.67
CA SER A 7 5.49 -2.06 -31.80
C SER A 7 5.30 -2.53 -33.25
N ASP A 8 4.34 -1.96 -33.99
CA ASP A 8 4.08 -2.35 -35.38
C ASP A 8 5.16 -1.86 -36.32
N VAL A 9 5.76 -0.70 -36.06
CA VAL A 9 6.92 -0.21 -36.86
C VAL A 9 8.14 -1.12 -36.61
N TYR A 10 8.40 -1.52 -35.39
CA TYR A 10 9.51 -2.43 -35.06
C TYR A 10 9.35 -3.80 -35.74
N LYS A 11 8.15 -4.34 -35.74
CA LYS A 11 7.83 -5.60 -36.42
C LYS A 11 8.11 -5.53 -37.91
N ARG A 12 7.80 -4.41 -38.57
CA ARG A 12 8.04 -4.20 -39.98
C ARG A 12 9.52 -4.03 -40.34
N GLN A 13 10.32 -3.39 -39.48
CA GLN A 13 11.75 -3.17 -39.71
C GLN A 13 12.61 -4.43 -39.48
N SER A 14 12.09 -5.41 -38.76
CA SER A 14 12.81 -6.67 -38.44
C SER A 14 12.52 -7.79 -39.43
N VAL A 15 11.78 -7.53 -40.51
CA VAL A 15 11.42 -8.51 -41.53
C VAL A 15 12.25 -8.29 -42.80
N ASP A 16 13.22 -9.17 -43.04
CA ASP A 16 14.07 -9.15 -44.24
C ASP A 16 13.45 -9.87 -45.44
N SER A 17 12.52 -10.81 -45.19
CA SER A 17 11.78 -11.53 -46.23
C SER A 17 10.35 -11.83 -45.83
N LEU A 18 9.44 -12.02 -46.78
CA LEU A 18 8.04 -12.41 -46.51
C LEU A 18 7.92 -13.79 -45.88
N ASP A 19 8.84 -14.70 -46.16
CA ASP A 19 8.80 -16.08 -45.63
C ASP A 19 9.17 -16.14 -44.15
N ASP A 20 10.03 -15.24 -43.67
CA ASP A 20 10.44 -15.18 -42.26
C ASP A 20 9.55 -14.26 -41.40
N SER A 21 8.59 -13.55 -42.03
CA SER A 21 7.78 -12.55 -41.36
C SER A 21 6.94 -13.13 -40.20
N GLY A 22 6.38 -14.32 -40.39
CA GLY A 22 5.54 -14.99 -39.37
C GLY A 22 6.34 -15.38 -38.12
N GLN A 23 7.54 -15.94 -38.31
CA GLN A 23 8.41 -16.35 -37.21
C GLN A 23 8.95 -15.14 -36.44
N THR A 24 9.40 -14.09 -37.15
CA THR A 24 9.90 -12.85 -36.53
C THR A 24 8.81 -12.14 -35.73
N VAL A 25 7.60 -11.99 -36.28
CA VAL A 25 6.48 -11.38 -35.57
C VAL A 25 6.04 -12.21 -34.36
N GLY A 26 6.02 -13.55 -34.51
CA GLY A 26 5.70 -14.47 -33.41
C GLY A 26 6.72 -14.38 -32.28
N THR A 27 8.01 -14.39 -32.60
CA THR A 27 9.09 -14.27 -31.61
C THR A 27 9.05 -12.92 -30.88
N LEU A 28 8.90 -11.81 -31.61
CA LEU A 28 8.78 -10.48 -30.99
C LEU A 28 7.52 -10.37 -30.14
N GLY A 29 6.41 -10.99 -30.56
CA GLY A 29 5.18 -11.08 -29.77
C GLY A 29 5.38 -11.85 -28.47
N ALA A 30 6.09 -12.99 -28.53
CA ALA A 30 6.40 -13.78 -27.35
C ALA A 30 7.28 -13.02 -26.35
N PHE A 31 8.36 -12.37 -26.83
CA PHE A 31 9.21 -11.54 -25.95
C PHE A 31 8.45 -10.37 -25.33
N ASN A 32 7.56 -9.71 -26.09
CA ASN A 32 6.73 -8.64 -25.55
C ASN A 32 5.79 -9.16 -24.44
N THR A 33 5.19 -10.34 -24.64
CA THR A 33 4.30 -10.96 -23.63
C THR A 33 5.09 -11.33 -22.37
N VAL A 34 6.23 -12.00 -22.51
CA VAL A 34 7.09 -12.34 -21.37
C VAL A 34 7.58 -11.09 -20.65
N GLY A 35 8.02 -10.07 -21.40
CA GLY A 35 8.45 -8.79 -20.83
C GLY A 35 7.33 -8.08 -20.07
N SER A 36 6.10 -8.13 -20.58
CA SER A 36 4.93 -7.54 -19.91
C SER A 36 4.58 -8.26 -18.62
N ILE A 37 4.66 -9.60 -18.60
CA ILE A 37 4.44 -10.41 -17.40
C ILE A 37 5.51 -10.05 -16.35
N ILE A 38 6.79 -10.10 -16.70
CA ILE A 38 7.88 -9.74 -15.78
C ILE A 38 7.73 -8.31 -15.29
N GLY A 39 7.47 -7.36 -16.21
CA GLY A 39 7.32 -5.94 -15.90
C GLY A 39 6.10 -5.60 -15.04
N THR A 40 5.12 -6.49 -14.94
CA THR A 40 3.95 -6.32 -14.07
C THR A 40 4.18 -7.00 -12.71
N PHE A 41 4.63 -8.26 -12.72
CA PHE A 41 4.71 -9.05 -11.49
C PHE A 41 5.94 -8.71 -10.63
N VAL A 42 7.10 -8.46 -11.23
CA VAL A 42 8.32 -8.17 -10.47
C VAL A 42 8.20 -6.86 -9.67
N PRO A 43 7.74 -5.73 -10.23
CA PRO A 43 7.49 -4.54 -9.43
C PRO A 43 6.53 -4.79 -8.28
N THR A 44 5.39 -5.36 -8.56
CA THR A 44 4.29 -5.49 -7.60
C THR A 44 4.61 -6.43 -6.44
N PHE A 45 5.21 -7.59 -6.73
CA PHE A 45 5.40 -8.63 -5.71
C PHE A 45 6.81 -8.72 -5.14
N VAL A 46 7.79 -8.08 -5.77
CA VAL A 46 9.19 -8.20 -5.34
C VAL A 46 9.81 -6.85 -5.01
N THR A 47 9.85 -5.91 -5.96
CA THR A 47 10.64 -4.70 -5.73
C THR A 47 9.91 -3.65 -4.90
N ILE A 48 8.62 -3.40 -5.11
CA ILE A 48 7.86 -2.46 -4.26
C ILE A 48 7.83 -2.92 -2.80
N PRO A 49 7.50 -4.19 -2.47
CA PRO A 49 7.58 -4.65 -1.09
C PRO A 49 8.97 -4.60 -0.46
N ALA A 50 10.02 -4.78 -1.27
CA ALA A 50 11.40 -4.83 -0.76
C ALA A 50 12.05 -3.46 -0.58
N VAL A 51 11.79 -2.50 -1.48
CA VAL A 51 12.52 -1.21 -1.54
C VAL A 51 11.63 0.02 -1.75
N GLY A 52 10.32 -0.16 -1.79
CA GLY A 52 9.34 0.91 -2.01
C GLY A 52 9.19 1.34 -3.48
N THR A 53 8.19 2.17 -3.71
CA THR A 53 7.80 2.61 -5.07
C THR A 53 8.87 3.47 -5.72
N SER A 54 9.44 4.45 -5.01
CA SER A 54 10.44 5.38 -5.53
C SER A 54 11.69 4.66 -6.05
N ILE A 55 12.27 3.77 -5.25
CA ILE A 55 13.46 3.01 -5.62
C ILE A 55 13.15 2.04 -6.76
N THR A 56 11.97 1.42 -6.76
CA THR A 56 11.49 0.58 -7.86
C THR A 56 11.50 1.34 -9.19
N PHE A 57 10.95 2.55 -9.23
CA PHE A 57 10.99 3.40 -10.43
C PHE A 57 12.42 3.72 -10.87
N LEU A 58 13.33 4.00 -9.93
CA LEU A 58 14.74 4.26 -10.25
C LEU A 58 15.43 3.03 -10.84
N ILE A 59 15.16 1.82 -10.31
CA ILE A 59 15.71 0.56 -10.83
C ILE A 59 15.25 0.34 -12.29
N PHE A 60 13.95 0.42 -12.55
CA PHE A 60 13.42 0.18 -13.90
C PHE A 60 13.84 1.27 -14.89
N SER A 61 13.90 2.54 -14.46
CA SER A 61 14.45 3.64 -15.26
C SER A 61 15.93 3.41 -15.57
N GLY A 62 16.71 2.94 -14.59
CA GLY A 62 18.12 2.58 -14.79
C GLY A 62 18.32 1.46 -15.81
N ILE A 63 17.48 0.42 -15.79
CA ILE A 63 17.49 -0.65 -16.79
C ILE A 63 17.21 -0.09 -18.19
N LEU A 64 16.21 0.78 -18.33
CA LEU A 64 15.89 1.41 -19.62
C LEU A 64 17.01 2.30 -20.14
N ILE A 65 17.66 3.07 -19.27
CA ILE A 65 18.83 3.89 -19.65
C ILE A 65 20.00 3.01 -20.07
N LEU A 66 20.26 1.92 -19.33
CA LEU A 66 21.32 0.97 -19.68
C LEU A 66 21.10 0.37 -21.07
N LEU A 67 19.89 -0.10 -21.36
CA LEU A 67 19.52 -0.62 -22.68
C LEU A 67 19.68 0.44 -23.77
N SER A 68 19.27 1.68 -23.50
CA SER A 68 19.41 2.81 -24.44
C SER A 68 20.89 3.12 -24.70
N VAL A 69 21.73 3.11 -23.68
CA VAL A 69 23.18 3.34 -23.84
C VAL A 69 23.82 2.22 -24.68
N ILE A 70 23.48 0.95 -24.41
CA ILE A 70 23.96 -0.19 -25.19
C ILE A 70 23.56 -0.02 -26.67
N TYR A 71 22.30 0.33 -26.92
CA TYR A 71 21.82 0.57 -28.27
C TYR A 71 22.58 1.71 -28.98
N PHE A 72 22.81 2.84 -28.31
CA PHE A 72 23.55 3.97 -28.89
C PHE A 72 25.02 3.63 -29.15
N ILE A 73 25.63 2.80 -28.33
CA ILE A 73 27.01 2.31 -28.55
C ILE A 73 27.03 1.41 -29.79
N CYS A 74 26.12 0.47 -29.92
CA CYS A 74 26.01 -0.44 -31.06
C CYS A 74 25.75 0.29 -32.38
N GLN A 75 24.97 1.39 -32.34
CA GLN A 75 24.67 2.21 -33.49
C GLN A 75 25.73 3.29 -33.78
N HIS A 76 26.85 3.29 -33.07
CA HIS A 76 27.91 4.29 -33.20
C HIS A 76 27.41 5.74 -33.08
N THR A 77 26.36 5.94 -32.30
CA THR A 77 25.77 7.25 -32.07
C THR A 77 26.73 8.16 -31.30
N GLY A 78 26.72 9.45 -31.61
CA GLY A 78 27.68 10.40 -31.04
C GLY A 78 27.72 10.41 -29.51
N LYS A 79 28.92 10.35 -28.93
CA LYS A 79 29.20 10.29 -27.48
C LYS A 79 28.47 11.37 -26.66
N LYS A 80 28.17 12.52 -27.26
CA LYS A 80 27.43 13.63 -26.61
C LYS A 80 26.01 13.25 -26.20
N LYS A 81 25.30 12.45 -27.03
CA LYS A 81 23.92 11.98 -26.73
C LYS A 81 23.92 10.99 -25.59
N ILE A 82 24.90 10.06 -25.57
CA ILE A 82 25.07 9.10 -24.47
C ILE A 82 25.35 9.82 -23.18
N ALA A 83 26.33 10.76 -23.18
CA ALA A 83 26.66 11.53 -21.98
C ALA A 83 25.46 12.36 -21.45
N ALA A 84 24.70 12.97 -22.36
CA ALA A 84 23.49 13.72 -21.98
C ALA A 84 22.42 12.83 -21.33
N SER A 85 22.17 11.63 -21.90
CA SER A 85 21.18 10.68 -21.33
C SER A 85 21.57 10.21 -19.94
N VAL A 86 22.85 9.86 -19.74
CA VAL A 86 23.39 9.43 -18.44
C VAL A 86 23.34 10.58 -17.43
N LEU A 87 23.72 11.78 -17.83
CA LEU A 87 23.68 12.98 -16.97
C LEU A 87 22.24 13.28 -16.50
N ILE A 88 21.29 13.27 -17.43
CA ILE A 88 19.86 13.47 -17.09
C ILE A 88 19.39 12.41 -16.10
N PHE A 89 19.74 11.14 -16.30
CA PHE A 89 19.37 10.09 -15.38
C PHE A 89 19.97 10.30 -13.98
N ILE A 90 21.25 10.65 -13.88
CA ILE A 90 21.89 10.95 -12.59
C ILE A 90 21.20 12.13 -11.89
N LEU A 91 20.85 13.19 -12.63
CA LEU A 91 20.09 14.31 -12.09
C LEU A 91 18.69 13.88 -11.61
N CYS A 92 18.00 13.05 -12.39
CA CYS A 92 16.71 12.50 -11.97
C CYS A 92 16.82 11.62 -10.73
N CYS A 93 17.88 10.81 -10.60
CA CYS A 93 18.14 10.03 -9.39
C CYS A 93 18.36 10.94 -8.18
N GLY A 94 19.15 12.01 -8.34
CA GLY A 94 19.44 12.95 -7.25
C GLY A 94 18.22 13.76 -6.80
N LEU A 95 17.31 14.09 -7.74
CA LEU A 95 16.08 14.84 -7.45
C LEU A 95 14.91 13.93 -7.02
N GLY A 96 14.89 12.70 -7.54
CA GLY A 96 13.81 11.74 -7.29
C GLY A 96 14.09 10.78 -6.14
N TYR A 97 15.30 10.77 -5.59
CA TYR A 97 15.62 10.06 -4.36
C TYR A 97 15.11 10.89 -3.17
N SER A 98 13.86 10.72 -2.88
CA SER A 98 13.21 11.32 -1.72
C SER A 98 12.56 10.18 -0.94
N ASP A 99 12.79 10.14 0.36
CA ASP A 99 12.10 9.23 1.27
C ASP A 99 10.62 9.64 1.44
N SER A 100 10.29 10.89 1.06
CA SER A 100 8.95 11.45 1.09
C SER A 100 8.33 11.49 -0.31
N PHE A 101 7.23 10.77 -0.49
CA PHE A 101 6.40 10.86 -1.70
C PHE A 101 5.52 12.11 -1.67
N ALA A 102 5.06 12.49 -0.48
CA ALA A 102 4.23 13.68 -0.26
C ALA A 102 5.06 14.92 0.06
N PHE A 103 6.05 15.25 -0.77
CA PHE A 103 6.99 16.36 -0.59
C PHE A 103 6.34 17.75 -0.35
N TRP A 104 5.06 17.90 -0.64
CA TRP A 104 4.26 19.11 -0.38
C TRP A 104 3.67 19.17 1.04
N GLN A 105 3.66 18.07 1.79
CA GLN A 105 3.21 17.99 3.18
C GLN A 105 4.42 18.12 4.11
N LYS A 106 4.41 19.12 4.98
CA LYS A 106 5.58 19.44 5.83
C LYS A 106 5.50 18.87 7.24
N ASP A 107 4.32 18.45 7.68
CA ASP A 107 4.03 18.12 9.08
C ASP A 107 3.61 16.65 9.24
N LEU A 108 4.22 15.74 8.46
CA LEU A 108 4.03 14.31 8.64
C LEU A 108 4.96 13.81 9.75
N THR A 109 4.37 13.10 10.71
CA THR A 109 5.11 12.41 11.78
C THR A 109 5.72 11.12 11.24
N TYR A 110 4.99 10.44 10.34
CA TYR A 110 5.43 9.23 9.66
C TYR A 110 4.95 9.22 8.22
N GLU A 111 5.78 8.70 7.33
CA GLU A 111 5.44 8.41 5.95
C GLU A 111 6.11 7.10 5.54
N GLY A 112 5.38 6.20 4.91
CA GLY A 112 5.91 4.92 4.46
C GLY A 112 4.95 4.15 3.57
N GLU A 113 5.40 2.99 3.12
CA GLU A 113 4.63 2.07 2.29
C GLU A 113 4.61 0.68 2.92
N SER A 114 3.49 0.00 2.80
CA SER A 114 3.35 -1.43 3.02
C SER A 114 3.07 -2.13 1.69
N ILE A 115 2.89 -3.45 1.73
CA ILE A 115 2.42 -4.20 0.54
C ILE A 115 0.96 -3.91 0.18
N TYR A 116 0.21 -3.27 1.08
CA TYR A 116 -1.21 -2.98 0.92
C TYR A 116 -1.48 -1.49 0.70
N ASN A 117 -0.75 -0.62 1.41
CA ASN A 117 -1.09 0.79 1.52
C ASN A 117 0.13 1.71 1.45
N TYR A 118 -0.08 2.91 0.97
CA TYR A 118 0.74 4.06 1.29
C TYR A 118 0.23 4.67 2.60
N LEU A 119 1.10 4.88 3.56
CA LEU A 119 0.74 5.21 4.93
C LEU A 119 1.32 6.56 5.33
N GLN A 120 0.47 7.43 5.87
CA GLN A 120 0.86 8.68 6.47
C GLN A 120 0.30 8.80 7.88
N VAL A 121 1.12 9.20 8.83
CA VAL A 121 0.67 9.63 10.15
C VAL A 121 0.92 11.12 10.31
N SER A 122 -0.12 11.85 10.61
CA SER A 122 -0.03 13.26 11.00
C SER A 122 -0.46 13.42 12.46
N GLU A 123 0.26 14.22 13.18
CA GLU A 123 0.06 14.44 14.61
C GLU A 123 -0.10 15.93 14.90
N THR A 124 -1.09 16.24 15.71
CA THR A 124 -1.35 17.56 16.27
C THR A 124 -1.35 17.49 17.80
N ASP A 125 -1.51 18.63 18.46
CA ASP A 125 -1.65 18.66 19.92
C ASP A 125 -2.86 17.88 20.41
N ARG A 126 -3.90 17.74 19.60
CA ARG A 126 -5.19 17.13 19.98
C ARG A 126 -5.41 15.72 19.47
N GLN A 127 -4.85 15.39 18.32
CA GLN A 127 -5.18 14.15 17.63
C GLN A 127 -4.02 13.59 16.81
N VAL A 128 -4.06 12.28 16.60
CA VAL A 128 -3.23 11.57 15.64
C VAL A 128 -4.13 10.98 14.56
N VAL A 129 -3.76 11.13 13.30
CA VAL A 129 -4.52 10.70 12.13
C VAL A 129 -3.69 9.75 11.29
N LEU A 130 -4.23 8.59 10.95
CA LEU A 130 -3.73 7.73 9.89
C LEU A 130 -4.47 8.02 8.59
N SER A 131 -3.72 8.20 7.52
CA SER A 131 -4.22 8.25 6.14
C SER A 131 -3.55 7.16 5.31
N THR A 132 -4.34 6.49 4.48
CA THR A 132 -3.87 5.48 3.51
C THR A 132 -3.86 6.01 2.08
N ASN A 133 -4.07 7.32 1.92
CA ASN A 133 -4.10 8.00 0.63
C ASN A 133 -3.30 9.30 0.71
N VAL A 134 -2.55 9.59 -0.37
CA VAL A 134 -1.71 10.79 -0.48
C VAL A 134 -2.51 12.10 -0.49
N LEU A 135 -3.75 12.07 -0.93
CA LEU A 135 -4.51 13.29 -1.18
C LEU A 135 -5.55 13.60 -0.11
N PHE A 136 -6.30 12.62 0.33
CA PHE A 136 -7.37 12.80 1.31
C PHE A 136 -7.78 11.45 1.90
N GLY A 137 -8.21 11.45 3.10
CA GLY A 137 -8.81 10.31 3.76
C GLY A 137 -8.30 10.18 5.19
N VAL A 138 -9.23 10.17 6.13
CA VAL A 138 -8.97 9.79 7.51
C VAL A 138 -9.34 8.32 7.63
N GLN A 139 -8.33 7.46 7.69
CA GLN A 139 -8.55 6.02 7.89
C GLN A 139 -8.78 5.72 9.38
N SER A 140 -8.00 6.35 10.24
CA SER A 140 -8.15 6.21 11.69
C SER A 140 -7.81 7.52 12.39
N LEU A 141 -8.44 7.75 13.55
CA LEU A 141 -8.28 8.95 14.33
C LEU A 141 -8.16 8.60 15.82
N TYR A 142 -7.12 9.09 16.48
CA TYR A 142 -6.93 8.98 17.92
C TYR A 142 -6.97 10.36 18.58
N MET A 143 -7.79 10.52 19.62
CA MET A 143 -7.91 11.76 20.39
C MET A 143 -7.02 11.68 21.65
N LYS A 144 -5.94 12.48 21.71
CA LYS A 144 -4.92 12.46 22.79
C LYS A 144 -5.50 12.78 24.16
N GLU A 145 -6.34 13.80 24.24
CA GLU A 145 -7.00 14.18 25.50
C GLU A 145 -8.22 13.31 25.79
N GLY A 146 -8.56 12.38 24.89
CA GLY A 146 -9.75 11.57 24.94
C GLY A 146 -10.98 12.30 24.44
N GLY A 147 -12.13 11.66 24.55
CA GLY A 147 -13.39 12.14 23.97
C GLY A 147 -13.77 11.33 22.74
N LEU A 148 -14.91 11.68 22.17
CA LEU A 148 -15.39 11.09 20.93
C LEU A 148 -14.65 11.72 19.75
N THR A 149 -14.50 10.93 18.69
CA THR A 149 -13.77 11.33 17.49
C THR A 149 -14.63 12.09 16.49
N GLY A 150 -15.96 11.96 16.58
CA GLY A 150 -16.93 12.45 15.60
C GLY A 150 -17.07 11.54 14.38
N MET A 151 -16.42 10.37 14.38
CA MET A 151 -16.45 9.40 13.30
C MET A 151 -17.41 8.26 13.59
N TYR A 152 -17.66 7.40 12.61
CA TYR A 152 -18.65 6.29 12.69
C TYR A 152 -18.38 5.29 13.83
N TYR A 153 -17.14 5.06 14.21
CA TYR A 153 -16.83 4.14 15.32
C TYR A 153 -17.34 4.64 16.67
N ASP A 154 -17.59 5.92 16.85
CA ASP A 154 -18.26 6.43 18.04
C ASP A 154 -19.70 5.88 18.15
N TYR A 155 -20.39 5.77 17.03
CA TYR A 155 -21.72 5.15 16.98
C TYR A 155 -21.65 3.63 17.16
N ALA A 156 -20.59 2.98 16.64
CA ALA A 156 -20.38 1.54 16.79
C ALA A 156 -20.22 1.14 18.26
N MET A 157 -19.79 2.04 19.15
CA MET A 157 -19.74 1.79 20.60
C MET A 157 -21.11 1.50 21.24
N ALA A 158 -22.21 1.77 20.55
CA ALA A 158 -23.53 1.37 21.01
C ALA A 158 -23.76 -0.15 20.92
N ALA A 159 -23.01 -0.88 20.05
CA ALA A 159 -23.23 -2.29 19.81
C ALA A 159 -23.09 -3.18 21.07
N PRO A 160 -22.05 -3.04 21.92
CA PRO A 160 -21.97 -3.78 23.17
C PRO A 160 -23.16 -3.55 24.10
N LEU A 161 -23.71 -2.32 24.11
CA LEU A 161 -24.86 -1.99 24.95
C LEU A 161 -26.18 -2.61 24.48
N MET A 162 -26.21 -3.14 23.26
CA MET A 162 -27.39 -3.80 22.68
C MET A 162 -27.42 -5.31 22.94
N VAL A 163 -26.36 -5.87 23.47
CA VAL A 163 -26.30 -7.29 23.85
C VAL A 163 -27.02 -7.49 25.18
N PRO A 164 -28.09 -8.30 25.23
CA PRO A 164 -28.84 -8.50 26.47
C PRO A 164 -28.10 -9.43 27.44
N ASP A 165 -28.39 -9.26 28.72
CA ASP A 165 -28.07 -10.20 29.79
C ASP A 165 -26.57 -10.51 30.01
N LYS A 166 -25.67 -9.66 29.50
CA LYS A 166 -24.21 -9.79 29.69
C LYS A 166 -23.59 -8.44 30.04
N PRO A 167 -22.80 -8.35 31.15
CA PRO A 167 -22.03 -7.15 31.44
C PRO A 167 -21.06 -6.82 30.30
N VAL A 168 -20.92 -5.53 29.99
CA VAL A 168 -20.13 -5.09 28.84
C VAL A 168 -18.65 -5.43 29.03
N GLU A 169 -18.15 -5.36 30.25
CA GLU A 169 -16.79 -5.73 30.65
C GLU A 169 -16.45 -7.21 30.43
N ASP A 170 -17.47 -8.09 30.41
CA ASP A 170 -17.28 -9.54 30.22
C ASP A 170 -17.40 -9.99 28.75
N MET A 171 -17.61 -9.03 27.82
CA MET A 171 -17.85 -9.34 26.42
C MET A 171 -16.56 -9.66 25.66
N ASN A 172 -16.70 -10.58 24.71
CA ASN A 172 -15.70 -10.86 23.69
C ASN A 172 -16.06 -10.06 22.43
N VAL A 173 -15.16 -9.19 22.00
CA VAL A 173 -15.32 -8.32 20.84
C VAL A 173 -14.31 -8.69 19.77
N LEU A 174 -14.78 -8.91 18.56
CA LEU A 174 -13.95 -9.10 17.36
C LEU A 174 -14.02 -7.86 16.48
N ILE A 175 -12.87 -7.39 16.01
CA ILE A 175 -12.77 -6.28 15.05
C ILE A 175 -12.07 -6.80 13.80
N LEU A 176 -12.76 -6.84 12.67
CA LEU A 176 -12.21 -7.19 11.36
C LEU A 176 -11.90 -5.91 10.58
N GLY A 177 -10.65 -5.74 10.21
CA GLY A 177 -10.12 -4.47 9.69
C GLY A 177 -9.91 -3.50 10.85
N MET A 178 -9.03 -3.86 11.77
CA MET A 178 -8.87 -3.12 13.02
C MET A 178 -8.29 -1.72 12.81
N GLY A 179 -7.56 -1.49 11.71
CA GLY A 179 -6.87 -0.24 11.48
C GLY A 179 -5.91 0.08 12.63
N THR A 180 -5.91 1.32 13.11
CA THR A 180 -5.08 1.70 14.28
C THR A 180 -5.72 1.37 15.63
N GLY A 181 -6.86 0.68 15.64
CA GLY A 181 -7.52 0.26 16.86
C GLY A 181 -8.30 1.36 17.60
N THR A 182 -8.74 2.39 16.91
CA THR A 182 -9.53 3.48 17.53
C THR A 182 -10.74 2.96 18.27
N TYR A 183 -11.51 2.04 17.65
CA TYR A 183 -12.67 1.43 18.30
C TYR A 183 -12.27 0.62 19.55
N ALA A 184 -11.21 -0.17 19.46
CA ALA A 184 -10.70 -0.94 20.61
C ALA A 184 -10.29 -0.03 21.76
N THR A 185 -9.53 1.03 21.46
CA THR A 185 -9.09 2.03 22.46
C THR A 185 -10.26 2.73 23.12
N GLN A 186 -11.29 3.09 22.34
CA GLN A 186 -12.52 3.69 22.90
C GLN A 186 -13.32 2.71 23.76
N CYS A 187 -13.49 1.46 23.30
CA CYS A 187 -14.17 0.44 24.10
C CYS A 187 -13.47 0.22 25.44
N ARG A 188 -12.15 0.10 25.46
CA ARG A 188 -11.35 0.01 26.69
C ARG A 188 -11.53 1.19 27.60
N LYS A 189 -11.55 2.38 27.03
CA LYS A 189 -11.70 3.62 27.80
C LYS A 189 -13.06 3.76 28.47
N TYR A 190 -14.13 3.44 27.74
CA TYR A 190 -15.50 3.72 28.20
C TYR A 190 -16.19 2.52 28.86
N PHE A 191 -15.77 1.29 28.54
CA PHE A 191 -16.41 0.07 29.03
C PHE A 191 -15.50 -0.80 29.91
N GLY A 192 -14.22 -0.42 30.08
CA GLY A 192 -13.30 -1.16 30.94
C GLY A 192 -12.57 -2.31 30.20
N ASP A 193 -12.20 -3.32 30.95
CA ASP A 193 -11.30 -4.38 30.52
C ASP A 193 -12.00 -5.47 29.68
N MET A 194 -12.70 -5.06 28.62
CA MET A 194 -13.30 -6.00 27.66
C MET A 194 -12.24 -6.87 26.98
N ASN A 195 -12.62 -8.09 26.62
CA ASN A 195 -11.77 -8.96 25.83
C ASN A 195 -11.90 -8.59 24.33
N ILE A 196 -10.90 -7.91 23.80
CA ILE A 196 -10.91 -7.40 22.40
C ILE A 196 -9.85 -8.11 21.58
N GLU A 197 -10.25 -8.68 20.46
CA GLU A 197 -9.37 -9.25 19.45
C GLU A 197 -9.57 -8.49 18.12
N GLY A 198 -8.47 -8.02 17.55
CA GLY A 198 -8.44 -7.35 16.25
C GLY A 198 -7.79 -8.23 15.18
N VAL A 199 -8.28 -8.11 13.96
CA VAL A 199 -7.66 -8.70 12.76
C VAL A 199 -7.36 -7.56 11.79
N GLU A 200 -6.09 -7.43 11.43
CA GLU A 200 -5.60 -6.43 10.50
C GLU A 200 -4.71 -7.10 9.46
N ILE A 201 -4.93 -6.82 8.19
CA ILE A 201 -4.15 -7.44 7.12
C ILE A 201 -2.77 -6.79 6.97
N ASP A 202 -2.67 -5.53 7.31
CA ASP A 202 -1.46 -4.72 7.16
C ASP A 202 -0.68 -4.66 8.48
N GLU A 203 0.39 -5.46 8.58
CA GLU A 203 1.26 -5.49 9.75
C GLU A 203 1.81 -4.11 10.09
N LYS A 204 2.08 -3.29 9.06
CA LYS A 204 2.60 -1.94 9.29
C LYS A 204 1.60 -1.03 9.99
N ILE A 205 0.31 -1.16 9.70
CA ILE A 205 -0.74 -0.44 10.44
C ILE A 205 -0.76 -0.89 11.90
N THR A 206 -0.59 -2.20 12.18
CA THR A 206 -0.50 -2.71 13.56
C THR A 206 0.71 -2.16 14.31
N GLU A 207 1.88 -2.04 13.68
CA GLU A 207 3.06 -1.40 14.28
C GLU A 207 2.75 0.07 14.62
N LEU A 208 2.24 0.84 13.65
CA LEU A 208 1.90 2.24 13.84
C LEU A 208 0.82 2.45 14.92
N SER A 209 -0.13 1.51 15.06
CA SER A 209 -1.19 1.59 16.08
C SER A 209 -0.64 1.61 17.50
N ARG A 210 0.41 0.84 17.76
CA ARG A 210 1.09 0.83 19.07
C ARG A 210 2.00 2.04 19.25
N GLU A 211 2.71 2.44 18.21
CA GLU A 211 3.67 3.53 18.28
C GLU A 211 2.99 4.90 18.43
N TYR A 212 1.92 5.17 17.67
CA TYR A 212 1.33 6.52 17.59
C TYR A 212 -0.11 6.61 18.11
N PHE A 213 -0.88 5.51 18.15
CA PHE A 213 -2.32 5.56 18.43
C PHE A 213 -2.70 4.99 19.82
N SER A 214 -1.70 4.73 20.65
CA SER A 214 -1.91 4.25 22.03
C SER A 214 -2.79 3.00 22.10
N LEU A 215 -2.69 2.09 21.13
CA LEU A 215 -3.37 0.81 21.20
C LEU A 215 -2.85 0.02 22.41
N PRO A 216 -3.72 -0.41 23.35
CA PRO A 216 -3.30 -1.14 24.53
C PRO A 216 -2.56 -2.44 24.19
N GLU A 217 -1.49 -2.74 24.91
CA GLU A 217 -0.63 -3.91 24.69
C GLU A 217 -1.37 -5.24 24.83
N ASP A 218 -2.39 -5.29 25.68
CA ASP A 218 -3.20 -6.46 25.95
C ASP A 218 -4.31 -6.71 24.91
N VAL A 219 -4.56 -5.77 23.99
CA VAL A 219 -5.42 -6.01 22.84
C VAL A 219 -4.69 -6.93 21.88
N LYS A 220 -5.22 -8.13 21.71
CA LYS A 220 -4.66 -9.11 20.78
C LYS A 220 -4.93 -8.68 19.36
N VAL A 221 -3.88 -8.58 18.53
CA VAL A 221 -3.98 -8.32 17.10
C VAL A 221 -3.40 -9.47 16.31
N THR A 222 -4.19 -9.99 15.38
CA THR A 222 -3.76 -11.05 14.46
C THR A 222 -3.59 -10.43 13.07
N THR A 223 -2.34 -10.44 12.56
CA THR A 223 -2.08 -10.02 11.18
C THR A 223 -2.49 -11.12 10.23
N TYR A 224 -3.67 -10.98 9.66
CA TYR A 224 -4.23 -11.99 8.76
C TYR A 224 -5.38 -11.42 7.90
N ASP A 225 -5.75 -12.15 6.84
CA ASP A 225 -6.97 -11.88 6.08
C ASP A 225 -8.21 -12.16 6.91
N GLY A 226 -9.12 -11.18 7.03
CA GLY A 226 -10.30 -11.27 7.91
C GLY A 226 -11.26 -12.41 7.55
N ARG A 227 -11.44 -12.72 6.26
CA ARG A 227 -12.27 -13.85 5.79
C ARG A 227 -11.63 -15.17 6.17
N ALA A 228 -10.33 -15.31 5.93
CA ALA A 228 -9.60 -16.53 6.28
C ALA A 228 -9.56 -16.74 7.80
N PHE A 229 -9.43 -15.65 8.58
CA PHE A 229 -9.54 -15.70 10.04
C PHE A 229 -10.90 -16.23 10.50
N LEU A 230 -12.01 -15.71 9.95
CA LEU A 230 -13.35 -16.18 10.29
C LEU A 230 -13.59 -17.65 9.96
N GLN A 231 -12.91 -18.20 8.96
CA GLN A 231 -13.01 -19.62 8.60
C GLN A 231 -12.22 -20.53 9.56
N ALA A 232 -11.23 -19.99 10.25
CA ALA A 232 -10.32 -20.75 11.11
C ALA A 232 -10.60 -20.56 12.61
N VAL A 233 -11.26 -19.46 13.00
CA VAL A 233 -11.51 -19.15 14.41
C VAL A 233 -12.61 -20.05 14.98
N GLU A 234 -12.35 -20.61 16.17
CA GLU A 234 -13.31 -21.42 16.93
C GLU A 234 -13.96 -20.62 18.08
N THR A 235 -13.37 -19.45 18.42
CA THR A 235 -13.88 -18.58 19.48
C THR A 235 -15.20 -17.93 19.06
N THR A 236 -16.11 -17.79 20.00
CA THR A 236 -17.37 -17.06 19.81
C THR A 236 -17.24 -15.64 20.37
N TYR A 237 -17.86 -14.69 19.68
CA TYR A 237 -17.85 -13.28 20.04
C TYR A 237 -19.26 -12.78 20.28
N ASP A 238 -19.41 -11.87 21.22
CA ASP A 238 -20.67 -11.20 21.56
C ASP A 238 -20.93 -10.03 20.59
N VAL A 239 -19.86 -9.37 20.14
CA VAL A 239 -19.91 -8.27 19.18
C VAL A 239 -18.86 -8.50 18.10
N ILE A 240 -19.24 -8.33 16.85
CA ILE A 240 -18.32 -8.35 15.71
C ILE A 240 -18.48 -7.04 14.97
N MET A 241 -17.40 -6.24 14.98
CA MET A 241 -17.29 -5.03 14.15
C MET A 241 -16.56 -5.38 12.85
N VAL A 242 -17.16 -5.05 11.72
CA VAL A 242 -16.55 -5.24 10.40
C VAL A 242 -16.28 -3.87 9.80
N ASP A 243 -15.00 -3.53 9.70
CA ASP A 243 -14.52 -2.25 9.19
C ASP A 243 -13.36 -2.45 8.19
N ALA A 244 -13.53 -3.43 7.30
CA ALA A 244 -12.55 -3.80 6.30
C ALA A 244 -12.74 -3.02 4.99
N TYR A 245 -12.82 -1.69 5.08
CA TYR A 245 -13.04 -0.80 3.94
C TYR A 245 -11.86 0.13 3.71
N GLN A 246 -11.67 0.51 2.46
CA GLN A 246 -10.85 1.66 2.06
C GLN A 246 -11.77 2.68 1.38
N ASP A 247 -11.40 3.96 1.43
CA ASP A 247 -12.21 5.07 0.88
C ASP A 247 -12.70 4.87 -0.56
N ILE A 248 -12.00 4.08 -1.34
CA ILE A 248 -12.24 3.90 -2.79
C ILE A 248 -12.65 2.47 -3.14
N THR A 249 -12.38 1.49 -2.30
CA THR A 249 -12.61 0.08 -2.59
C THR A 249 -13.34 -0.64 -1.46
N ILE A 250 -14.33 -1.44 -1.85
CA ILE A 250 -14.98 -2.39 -0.94
C ILE A 250 -14.35 -3.75 -1.20
N PRO A 251 -13.74 -4.42 -0.22
CA PRO A 251 -13.20 -5.75 -0.40
C PRO A 251 -14.34 -6.74 -0.71
N PHE A 252 -14.06 -7.68 -1.60
CA PHE A 252 -15.02 -8.70 -2.04
C PHE A 252 -15.08 -9.88 -1.09
#